data_4eac2eddc5a6779aa9e01f7c9be30715
#
_entry.id   4eac2eddc5a6779aa9e01f7c9be30715
#
_cell.length_a   1.000
_cell.length_b   1.000
_cell.length_c   1.000
_cell.angle_alpha   90.00
_cell.angle_beta   90.00
_cell.angle_gamma   90.00
#
_symmetry.space_group_name_H-M   'P 1'
#
loop_
_entity.id
_entity.type
_entity.pdbx_description
1 polymer ?
#
loop_
_entity_poly.entity_id
_entity_poly.type
_entity_poly.pdbx_seq_one_letter_code
_entity_poly.pdbx_strand_id
1 'polypeptide(L)'
;DIITIQEHTGNAAAWTWNSTAQTNLQGMINSAKATQTGAMPKFYYIMSQAYFNMGKIGSGSQPSITWTDQAGMWDVIAAFGKNVMANVSFDGIISTGVMLQNLRTSPLDNDMNLTRDGYHMDNGISRYGAACTVFETLITPKYGIKLDDNSYRYAVENTSTSAYCTPVTDANAPVALQAARHAIANPYEVTDMSDVKEELPGNSIGDVDYEE
;
A
#
# COMPACT_ATOMS: atom_id res chain seq x y z
N ASP A 1 10.80 -8.51 17.76
CA ASP A 1 9.60 -9.00 17.07
C ASP A 1 8.75 -7.83 16.58
N ILE A 2 7.97 -8.05 15.52
CA ILE A 2 7.04 -7.09 14.93
C ILE A 2 5.69 -7.77 14.79
N ILE A 3 4.65 -7.07 15.20
CA ILE A 3 3.25 -7.48 15.02
C ILE A 3 2.58 -6.43 14.15
N THR A 4 1.96 -6.86 13.06
CA THR A 4 1.18 -5.97 12.18
C THR A 4 -0.31 -6.22 12.38
N ILE A 5 -1.09 -5.16 12.42
CA ILE A 5 -2.54 -5.21 12.51
C ILE A 5 -3.12 -4.43 11.34
N GLN A 6 -4.03 -5.06 10.61
CA GLN A 6 -4.74 -4.45 9.48
C GLN A 6 -6.25 -4.51 9.75
N GLU A 7 -6.93 -3.39 9.56
CA GLU A 7 -8.39 -3.38 9.53
C GLU A 7 -8.89 -3.87 8.16
N HIS A 8 -10.02 -4.55 8.15
CA HIS A 8 -10.68 -4.91 6.90
C HIS A 8 -11.09 -3.62 6.15
N THR A 9 -10.72 -3.53 4.88
CA THR A 9 -10.90 -2.32 4.07
C THR A 9 -12.33 -1.79 4.09
N GLY A 10 -13.32 -2.68 3.94
CA GLY A 10 -14.73 -2.32 3.98
C GLY A 10 -15.16 -1.74 5.34
N ASN A 11 -14.56 -2.18 6.44
CA ASN A 11 -14.82 -1.63 7.76
C ASN A 11 -14.18 -0.25 7.93
N ALA A 12 -12.92 -0.11 7.55
CA ALA A 12 -12.21 1.19 7.60
C ALA A 12 -12.95 2.25 6.79
N ALA A 13 -13.52 1.87 5.65
CA ALA A 13 -14.26 2.76 4.78
C ALA A 13 -15.72 2.98 5.20
N ALA A 14 -16.37 1.99 5.83
CA ALA A 14 -17.77 2.08 6.26
C ALA A 14 -17.93 2.66 7.67
N TRP A 15 -16.89 2.59 8.48
CA TRP A 15 -16.98 2.95 9.89
C TRP A 15 -16.32 4.29 10.15
N THR A 16 -17.11 5.19 10.64
CA THR A 16 -16.57 6.39 11.28
C THR A 16 -15.73 5.96 12.47
N TRP A 17 -14.53 6.51 12.61
CA TRP A 17 -13.72 6.32 13.79
C TRP A 17 -14.55 6.62 15.05
N ASN A 18 -14.53 5.71 16.01
CA ASN A 18 -15.27 5.84 17.27
C ASN A 18 -14.52 5.17 18.43
N SER A 19 -15.03 5.38 19.65
CA SER A 19 -14.44 4.84 20.87
C SER A 19 -14.39 3.30 20.91
N THR A 20 -15.31 2.62 20.24
CA THR A 20 -15.31 1.15 20.16
C THR A 20 -14.15 0.65 19.29
N ALA A 21 -13.91 1.26 18.11
CA ALA A 21 -12.78 0.93 17.27
C ALA A 21 -11.45 1.17 18.00
N GLN A 22 -11.32 2.31 18.67
CA GLN A 22 -10.15 2.63 19.51
C GLN A 22 -9.95 1.58 20.62
N THR A 23 -10.99 1.27 21.39
CA THR A 23 -10.92 0.32 22.49
C THR A 23 -10.52 -1.08 22.02
N ASN A 24 -11.08 -1.54 20.90
CA ASN A 24 -10.79 -2.87 20.36
C ASN A 24 -9.34 -2.97 19.88
N LEU A 25 -8.87 -1.99 19.08
CA LEU A 25 -7.49 -1.98 18.58
C LEU A 25 -6.48 -1.87 19.73
N GLN A 26 -6.71 -0.96 20.68
CA GLN A 26 -5.85 -0.83 21.86
C GLN A 26 -5.89 -2.10 22.73
N GLY A 27 -7.06 -2.73 22.85
CA GLY A 27 -7.23 -3.98 23.57
C GLY A 27 -6.41 -5.13 22.96
N MET A 28 -6.34 -5.24 21.65
CA MET A 28 -5.49 -6.23 20.96
C MET A 28 -4.00 -6.02 21.30
N ILE A 29 -3.53 -4.79 21.25
CA ILE A 29 -2.14 -4.45 21.60
C ILE A 29 -1.87 -4.77 23.08
N ASN A 30 -2.75 -4.36 23.98
CA ASN A 30 -2.60 -4.61 25.41
C ASN A 30 -2.59 -6.11 25.73
N SER A 31 -3.46 -6.89 25.09
CA SER A 31 -3.51 -8.36 25.26
C SER A 31 -2.22 -9.03 24.77
N ALA A 32 -1.71 -8.61 23.63
CA ALA A 32 -0.44 -9.11 23.11
C ALA A 32 0.73 -8.77 24.05
N LYS A 33 0.78 -7.53 24.56
CA LYS A 33 1.81 -7.10 25.53
C LYS A 33 1.73 -7.87 26.85
N ALA A 34 0.55 -8.16 27.33
CA ALA A 34 0.33 -8.85 28.62
C ALA A 34 0.82 -10.30 28.61
N THR A 35 0.92 -10.94 27.45
CA THR A 35 1.37 -12.32 27.29
C THR A 35 2.86 -12.46 26.97
N GLN A 36 3.58 -11.35 26.79
CA GLN A 36 5.00 -11.37 26.49
C GLN A 36 5.85 -11.64 27.73
N THR A 37 6.83 -12.53 27.55
CA THR A 37 7.83 -12.87 28.59
C THR A 37 9.23 -12.38 28.25
N GLY A 38 9.42 -11.78 27.08
CA GLY A 38 10.70 -11.27 26.58
C GLY A 38 10.62 -9.80 26.15
N ALA A 39 11.41 -9.43 25.17
CA ALA A 39 11.39 -8.08 24.62
C ALA A 39 10.03 -7.75 24.01
N MET A 40 9.51 -6.57 24.31
CA MET A 40 8.22 -6.12 23.76
C MET A 40 8.28 -6.01 22.25
N PRO A 41 7.31 -6.61 21.52
CA PRO A 41 7.20 -6.44 20.08
C PRO A 41 6.81 -5.01 19.73
N LYS A 42 7.22 -4.55 18.57
CA LYS A 42 6.69 -3.34 17.95
C LYS A 42 5.40 -3.64 17.20
N PHE A 43 4.46 -2.72 17.27
CA PHE A 43 3.15 -2.83 16.63
C PHE A 43 3.04 -1.83 15.48
N TYR A 44 2.71 -2.33 14.29
CA TYR A 44 2.51 -1.49 13.11
C TYR A 44 1.09 -1.65 12.59
N TYR A 45 0.46 -0.52 12.28
CA TYR A 45 -0.82 -0.49 11.60
C TYR A 45 -0.60 -0.57 10.08
N ILE A 46 -1.25 -1.51 9.40
CA ILE A 46 -1.27 -1.56 7.94
C ILE A 46 -2.53 -0.86 7.46
N MET A 47 -2.37 0.26 6.75
CA MET A 47 -3.47 0.99 6.16
C MET A 47 -3.86 0.36 4.81
N SER A 48 -5.11 -0.08 4.73
CA SER A 48 -5.65 -0.75 3.53
C SER A 48 -5.89 0.22 2.37
N GLN A 49 -6.10 -0.36 1.18
CA GLN A 49 -6.39 0.37 -0.06
C GLN A 49 -7.89 0.66 -0.22
N ALA A 50 -8.23 1.70 -0.95
CA ALA A 50 -9.57 1.85 -1.52
C ALA A 50 -9.80 0.82 -2.64
N TYR A 51 -11.05 0.37 -2.77
CA TYR A 51 -11.45 -0.54 -3.83
C TYR A 51 -11.40 0.15 -5.21
N PHE A 52 -11.63 -0.63 -6.24
CA PHE A 52 -11.91 -0.14 -7.58
C PHE A 52 -13.15 0.77 -7.57
N ASN A 53 -13.30 1.59 -8.60
CA ASN A 53 -14.44 2.49 -8.73
C ASN A 53 -15.78 1.73 -8.59
N MET A 54 -16.51 1.99 -7.51
CA MET A 54 -17.69 1.26 -7.07
C MET A 54 -18.84 1.27 -8.09
N GLY A 55 -18.87 2.20 -9.03
CA GLY A 55 -19.87 2.20 -10.10
C GLY A 55 -19.82 0.99 -11.04
N LYS A 56 -18.73 0.19 -10.97
CA LYS A 56 -18.55 -1.03 -11.76
C LYS A 56 -18.64 -2.32 -10.95
N ILE A 57 -18.59 -2.24 -9.63
CA ILE A 57 -18.78 -3.39 -8.75
C ILE A 57 -20.25 -3.43 -8.34
N GLY A 58 -20.98 -4.41 -8.86
CA GLY A 58 -22.36 -4.61 -8.47
C GLY A 58 -22.51 -4.67 -6.95
N SER A 59 -23.56 -4.08 -6.42
CA SER A 59 -23.89 -3.95 -5.01
C SER A 59 -24.01 -5.30 -4.30
N GLY A 60 -22.89 -5.93 -3.98
CA GLY A 60 -22.84 -7.11 -3.12
C GLY A 60 -22.66 -6.68 -1.67
N SER A 61 -23.70 -6.80 -0.85
CA SER A 61 -23.70 -7.00 0.61
C SER A 61 -22.74 -6.16 1.48
N GLN A 62 -22.35 -4.96 1.09
CA GLN A 62 -21.65 -4.06 1.99
C GLN A 62 -22.70 -3.19 2.75
N PRO A 63 -22.54 -2.99 4.07
CA PRO A 63 -23.42 -2.07 4.81
C PRO A 63 -23.37 -0.69 4.17
N SER A 64 -24.42 0.09 4.34
CA SER A 64 -24.63 1.42 3.77
C SER A 64 -23.34 2.27 3.72
N ILE A 65 -22.69 2.21 2.59
CA ILE A 65 -21.42 2.88 2.34
C ILE A 65 -21.76 4.27 1.81
N THR A 66 -21.17 5.27 2.41
CA THR A 66 -21.47 6.68 2.10
C THR A 66 -20.60 7.29 1.02
N TRP A 67 -19.69 6.52 0.40
CA TRP A 67 -18.87 7.01 -0.70
C TRP A 67 -19.49 6.65 -2.06
N THR A 68 -19.35 7.55 -3.01
CA THR A 68 -19.90 7.42 -4.37
C THR A 68 -18.85 6.97 -5.39
N ASP A 69 -17.56 7.09 -5.04
CA ASP A 69 -16.43 6.78 -5.90
C ASP A 69 -15.20 6.35 -5.09
N GLN A 70 -14.12 6.00 -5.79
CA GLN A 70 -12.87 5.55 -5.18
C GLN A 70 -12.21 6.65 -4.33
N ALA A 71 -12.23 7.90 -4.78
CA ALA A 71 -11.61 9.01 -4.07
C ALA A 71 -12.30 9.24 -2.73
N GLY A 72 -13.64 9.28 -2.72
CA GLY A 72 -14.40 9.38 -1.48
C GLY A 72 -14.18 8.22 -0.52
N MET A 73 -14.02 6.98 -1.05
CA MET A 73 -13.63 5.84 -0.23
C MET A 73 -12.23 6.02 0.37
N TRP A 74 -11.30 6.51 -0.44
CA TRP A 74 -9.94 6.77 0.01
C TRP A 74 -9.89 7.80 1.13
N ASP A 75 -10.60 8.90 1.00
CA ASP A 75 -10.65 9.96 2.01
C ASP A 75 -11.08 9.42 3.38
N VAL A 76 -12.09 8.54 3.41
CA VAL A 76 -12.55 7.91 4.64
C VAL A 76 -11.48 6.97 5.23
N ILE A 77 -10.82 6.16 4.40
CA ILE A 77 -9.74 5.26 4.84
C ILE A 77 -8.54 6.05 5.40
N ALA A 78 -8.14 7.11 4.71
CA ALA A 78 -7.05 7.97 5.16
C ALA A 78 -7.37 8.66 6.49
N ALA A 79 -8.60 9.18 6.64
CA ALA A 79 -9.08 9.78 7.89
C ALA A 79 -9.12 8.74 9.03
N PHE A 80 -9.58 7.51 8.74
CA PHE A 80 -9.56 6.41 9.71
C PHE A 80 -8.13 6.10 10.16
N GLY A 81 -7.18 5.95 9.23
CA GLY A 81 -5.78 5.71 9.53
C GLY A 81 -5.13 6.81 10.37
N LYS A 82 -5.42 8.09 10.08
CA LYS A 82 -4.98 9.23 10.92
C LYS A 82 -5.49 9.09 12.36
N ASN A 83 -6.75 8.74 12.53
CA ASN A 83 -7.34 8.55 13.86
C ASN A 83 -6.75 7.36 14.60
N VAL A 84 -6.49 6.23 13.90
CA VAL A 84 -5.81 5.06 14.48
C VAL A 84 -4.47 5.48 15.06
N MET A 85 -3.63 6.13 14.28
CA MET A 85 -2.29 6.53 14.71
C MET A 85 -2.29 7.61 15.81
N ALA A 86 -3.32 8.45 15.87
CA ALA A 86 -3.45 9.48 16.90
C ALA A 86 -3.94 8.93 18.25
N ASN A 87 -4.66 7.82 18.26
CA ASN A 87 -5.41 7.38 19.44
C ASN A 87 -5.08 5.95 19.93
N VAL A 88 -4.30 5.19 19.15
CA VAL A 88 -3.89 3.82 19.51
C VAL A 88 -2.37 3.74 19.53
N SER A 89 -1.79 3.02 20.47
CA SER A 89 -0.33 2.97 20.69
C SER A 89 0.38 2.04 19.73
N PHE A 90 0.29 2.35 18.42
CA PHE A 90 1.14 1.77 17.39
C PHE A 90 2.52 2.46 17.38
N ASP A 91 3.55 1.69 17.04
CA ASP A 91 4.91 2.20 16.86
C ASP A 91 5.13 2.82 15.47
N GLY A 92 4.27 2.51 14.52
CA GLY A 92 4.33 3.07 13.17
C GLY A 92 3.20 2.59 12.27
N ILE A 93 3.18 3.12 11.05
CA ILE A 93 2.21 2.80 10.01
C ILE A 93 2.92 2.25 8.78
N ILE A 94 2.28 1.29 8.11
CA ILE A 94 2.67 0.77 6.80
C ILE A 94 1.58 1.18 5.81
N SER A 95 1.86 2.21 5.01
CA SER A 95 0.86 2.91 4.19
C SER A 95 0.69 2.27 2.80
N THR A 96 0.37 0.95 2.76
CA THR A 96 0.16 0.24 1.48
C THR A 96 -1.00 0.81 0.67
N GLY A 97 -2.01 1.37 1.34
CA GLY A 97 -3.13 2.05 0.67
C GLY A 97 -2.70 3.33 -0.05
N VAL A 98 -1.82 4.16 0.58
CA VAL A 98 -1.25 5.36 -0.08
C VAL A 98 -0.38 4.96 -1.25
N MET A 99 0.47 3.94 -1.09
CA MET A 99 1.30 3.42 -2.18
C MET A 99 0.45 3.05 -3.40
N LEU A 100 -0.67 2.35 -3.20
CA LEU A 100 -1.55 2.01 -4.30
C LEU A 100 -2.22 3.24 -4.91
N GLN A 101 -2.64 4.22 -4.11
CA GLN A 101 -3.19 5.47 -4.62
C GLN A 101 -2.14 6.26 -5.42
N ASN A 102 -0.88 6.28 -4.99
CA ASN A 102 0.21 6.88 -5.76
C ASN A 102 0.37 6.19 -7.12
N LEU A 103 0.40 4.85 -7.15
CA LEU A 103 0.46 4.09 -8.41
C LEU A 103 -0.72 4.37 -9.33
N ARG A 104 -1.90 4.62 -8.80
CA ARG A 104 -3.11 4.97 -9.58
C ARG A 104 -3.01 6.34 -10.26
N THR A 105 -2.13 7.21 -9.81
CA THR A 105 -1.84 8.48 -10.51
C THR A 105 -0.74 8.32 -11.55
N SER A 106 -0.03 7.21 -11.57
CA SER A 106 1.08 6.94 -12.50
C SER A 106 0.58 6.37 -13.84
N PRO A 107 1.44 6.34 -14.88
CA PRO A 107 1.13 5.67 -16.14
C PRO A 107 0.85 4.16 -16.04
N LEU A 108 1.10 3.56 -14.86
CA LEU A 108 0.81 2.14 -14.62
C LEU A 108 -0.66 1.86 -14.30
N ASP A 109 -1.49 2.88 -14.08
CA ASP A 109 -2.91 2.66 -13.81
C ASP A 109 -3.59 1.97 -15.01
N ASN A 110 -4.58 1.16 -14.73
CA ASN A 110 -5.30 0.39 -15.71
C ASN A 110 -6.81 0.42 -15.47
N ASP A 111 -7.58 -0.16 -16.37
CA ASP A 111 -9.05 -0.17 -16.30
C ASP A 111 -9.63 -0.79 -15.01
N MET A 112 -8.83 -1.52 -14.26
CA MET A 112 -9.19 -2.10 -12.97
C MET A 112 -8.53 -1.40 -11.78
N ASN A 113 -7.92 -0.22 -11.99
CA ASN A 113 -7.23 0.56 -10.98
C ASN A 113 -6.26 -0.30 -10.14
N LEU A 114 -5.47 -1.11 -10.83
CA LEU A 114 -4.46 -1.99 -10.23
C LEU A 114 -5.03 -3.00 -9.23
N THR A 115 -6.29 -3.40 -9.43
CA THR A 115 -6.91 -4.51 -8.71
C THR A 115 -7.16 -5.69 -9.64
N ARG A 116 -7.14 -6.92 -9.10
CA ARG A 116 -7.41 -8.12 -9.91
C ARG A 116 -8.91 -8.46 -10.06
N ASP A 117 -9.72 -7.95 -9.14
CA ASP A 117 -11.15 -8.30 -9.02
C ASP A 117 -12.02 -7.14 -8.51
N GLY A 118 -11.46 -5.94 -8.47
CA GLY A 118 -12.12 -4.74 -7.96
C GLY A 118 -11.93 -4.48 -6.46
N TYR A 119 -11.43 -5.45 -5.70
CA TYR A 119 -11.25 -5.37 -4.24
C TYR A 119 -9.81 -5.58 -3.82
N HIS A 120 -9.16 -6.59 -4.37
CA HIS A 120 -7.82 -7.00 -3.99
C HIS A 120 -6.79 -6.39 -4.93
N MET A 121 -5.67 -5.99 -4.40
CA MET A 121 -4.50 -5.61 -5.20
C MET A 121 -4.22 -6.67 -6.24
N ASP A 122 -3.78 -6.27 -7.44
CA ASP A 122 -3.36 -7.21 -8.45
C ASP A 122 -2.19 -8.08 -7.95
N ASN A 123 -1.99 -9.22 -8.58
CA ASN A 123 -0.96 -10.17 -8.17
C ASN A 123 0.45 -9.80 -8.68
N GLY A 124 0.59 -8.71 -9.42
CA GLY A 124 1.84 -8.19 -9.97
C GLY A 124 2.30 -6.92 -9.28
N ILE A 125 2.28 -5.81 -10.03
CA ILE A 125 2.92 -4.55 -9.64
C ILE A 125 2.35 -3.96 -8.34
N SER A 126 1.04 -4.09 -8.08
CA SER A 126 0.45 -3.56 -6.86
C SER A 126 0.95 -4.27 -5.62
N ARG A 127 1.03 -5.61 -5.65
CA ARG A 127 1.60 -6.39 -4.53
C ARG A 127 3.09 -6.18 -4.39
N TYR A 128 3.80 -5.99 -5.49
CA TYR A 128 5.21 -5.65 -5.45
C TYR A 128 5.42 -4.30 -4.74
N GLY A 129 4.66 -3.28 -5.10
CA GLY A 129 4.69 -1.98 -4.41
C GLY A 129 4.35 -2.09 -2.92
N ALA A 130 3.34 -2.91 -2.57
CA ALA A 130 3.02 -3.17 -1.16
C ALA A 130 4.19 -3.86 -0.43
N ALA A 131 4.85 -4.83 -1.06
CA ALA A 131 6.04 -5.48 -0.50
C ALA A 131 7.20 -4.48 -0.33
N CYS A 132 7.43 -3.58 -1.31
CA CYS A 132 8.40 -2.49 -1.19
C CYS A 132 8.06 -1.58 0.01
N THR A 133 6.79 -1.23 0.21
CA THR A 133 6.37 -0.39 1.35
C THR A 133 6.68 -1.07 2.68
N VAL A 134 6.38 -2.37 2.81
CA VAL A 134 6.70 -3.14 4.02
C VAL A 134 8.21 -3.18 4.24
N PHE A 135 8.98 -3.50 3.19
CA PHE A 135 10.43 -3.63 3.28
C PHE A 135 11.11 -2.31 3.67
N GLU A 136 10.79 -1.23 2.96
CA GLU A 136 11.36 0.09 3.21
C GLU A 136 10.94 0.66 4.58
N THR A 137 9.77 0.28 5.10
CA THR A 137 9.32 0.69 6.45
C THR A 137 10.02 -0.10 7.56
N LEU A 138 10.19 -1.42 7.39
CA LEU A 138 10.61 -2.30 8.49
C LEU A 138 12.05 -2.78 8.40
N ILE A 139 12.54 -3.02 7.20
CA ILE A 139 13.84 -3.69 6.97
C ILE A 139 14.94 -2.66 6.70
N THR A 140 14.70 -1.74 5.78
CA THR A 140 15.66 -0.70 5.41
C THR A 140 16.18 0.10 6.62
N PRO A 141 15.33 0.60 7.53
CA PRO A 141 15.82 1.38 8.68
C PRO A 141 16.62 0.54 9.68
N LYS A 142 16.35 -0.76 9.73
CA LYS A 142 17.01 -1.66 10.70
C LYS A 142 18.35 -2.20 10.20
N TYR A 143 18.44 -2.49 8.91
CA TYR A 143 19.59 -3.23 8.35
C TYR A 143 20.38 -2.41 7.31
N GLY A 144 19.90 -1.24 6.90
CA GLY A 144 20.53 -0.41 5.87
C GLY A 144 20.46 -1.01 4.46
N ILE A 145 19.66 -2.06 4.26
CA ILE A 145 19.47 -2.70 2.96
C ILE A 145 18.49 -1.86 2.14
N LYS A 146 18.86 -1.56 0.89
CA LYS A 146 18.03 -0.81 -0.06
C LYS A 146 17.50 -1.71 -1.15
N LEU A 147 16.35 -1.33 -1.73
CA LEU A 147 15.71 -2.06 -2.83
C LEU A 147 16.11 -1.55 -4.23
N ASP A 148 16.95 -0.53 -4.32
CA ASP A 148 17.35 0.06 -5.62
C ASP A 148 17.98 -0.96 -6.57
N ASP A 149 18.78 -1.87 -6.02
CA ASP A 149 19.47 -2.93 -6.78
C ASP A 149 18.67 -4.25 -6.84
N ASN A 150 17.40 -4.25 -6.40
CA ASN A 150 16.60 -5.46 -6.43
C ASN A 150 16.23 -5.86 -7.85
N SER A 151 16.73 -7.00 -8.30
CA SER A 151 16.48 -7.57 -9.62
C SER A 151 15.35 -8.61 -9.66
N TYR A 152 14.70 -8.89 -8.53
CA TYR A 152 13.57 -9.82 -8.51
C TYR A 152 12.40 -9.25 -9.29
N ARG A 153 11.90 -10.06 -10.23
CA ARG A 153 10.73 -9.73 -11.06
C ARG A 153 9.74 -10.88 -10.98
N TYR A 154 8.47 -10.55 -10.93
CA TYR A 154 7.39 -11.52 -10.78
C TYR A 154 6.55 -11.57 -12.04
N ALA A 155 6.54 -12.72 -12.69
CA ALA A 155 5.59 -13.02 -13.74
C ALA A 155 4.27 -13.47 -13.12
N VAL A 156 3.16 -12.86 -13.54
CA VAL A 156 1.83 -13.22 -13.03
C VAL A 156 1.49 -14.63 -13.47
N GLU A 157 1.11 -15.48 -12.53
CA GLU A 157 0.63 -16.82 -12.81
C GLU A 157 -0.67 -16.78 -13.63
N ASN A 158 -0.84 -17.75 -14.53
CA ASN A 158 -2.05 -17.86 -15.33
C ASN A 158 -3.24 -18.33 -14.46
N THR A 159 -4.03 -17.39 -13.99
CA THR A 159 -5.23 -17.61 -13.18
C THR A 159 -6.43 -16.93 -13.83
N SER A 160 -7.63 -17.18 -13.33
CA SER A 160 -8.85 -16.53 -13.83
C SER A 160 -8.85 -15.01 -13.75
N THR A 161 -8.01 -14.44 -12.90
CA THR A 161 -7.88 -12.98 -12.69
C THR A 161 -6.58 -12.40 -13.25
N SER A 162 -5.73 -13.21 -13.91
CA SER A 162 -4.42 -12.76 -14.40
C SER A 162 -4.50 -11.69 -15.50
N ALA A 163 -5.61 -11.65 -16.25
CA ALA A 163 -5.84 -10.65 -17.29
C ALA A 163 -5.84 -9.20 -16.77
N TYR A 164 -6.09 -9.02 -15.47
CA TYR A 164 -6.12 -7.71 -14.81
C TYR A 164 -4.87 -7.44 -13.98
N CYS A 165 -3.88 -8.31 -14.05
CA CYS A 165 -2.66 -8.21 -13.27
C CYS A 165 -1.51 -7.70 -14.15
N THR A 166 -0.79 -6.70 -13.67
CA THR A 166 0.36 -6.12 -14.35
C THR A 166 1.64 -6.83 -13.89
N PRO A 167 2.34 -7.58 -14.76
CA PRO A 167 3.60 -8.23 -14.39
C PRO A 167 4.64 -7.22 -13.91
N VAL A 168 5.50 -7.63 -12.98
CA VAL A 168 6.63 -6.81 -12.53
C VAL A 168 7.78 -6.95 -13.53
N THR A 169 8.22 -5.83 -14.07
CA THR A 169 9.29 -5.73 -15.08
C THR A 169 10.39 -4.77 -14.62
N ASP A 170 11.52 -4.75 -15.34
CA ASP A 170 12.59 -3.79 -15.07
C ASP A 170 12.13 -2.34 -15.30
N ALA A 171 11.18 -2.13 -16.21
CA ALA A 171 10.65 -0.81 -16.51
C ALA A 171 9.74 -0.27 -15.39
N ASN A 172 8.88 -1.11 -14.82
CA ASN A 172 7.83 -0.65 -13.88
C ASN A 172 8.16 -0.86 -12.40
N ALA A 173 9.10 -1.74 -12.06
CA ALA A 173 9.51 -1.96 -10.68
C ALA A 173 10.03 -0.68 -9.97
N PRO A 174 10.85 0.18 -10.62
CA PRO A 174 11.26 1.45 -10.04
C PRO A 174 10.10 2.39 -9.73
N VAL A 175 9.06 2.43 -10.58
CA VAL A 175 7.85 3.24 -10.34
C VAL A 175 7.13 2.77 -9.07
N ALA A 176 6.99 1.46 -8.88
CA ALA A 176 6.36 0.91 -7.68
C ALA A 176 7.20 1.17 -6.41
N LEU A 177 8.52 1.09 -6.50
CA LEU A 177 9.42 1.44 -5.40
C LEU A 177 9.30 2.93 -5.03
N GLN A 178 9.24 3.80 -6.03
CA GLN A 178 9.03 5.24 -5.82
C GLN A 178 7.68 5.52 -5.17
N ALA A 179 6.59 4.87 -5.62
CA ALA A 179 5.27 4.98 -5.01
C ALA A 179 5.30 4.58 -3.52
N ALA A 180 6.04 3.51 -3.19
CA ALA A 180 6.23 3.07 -1.80
C ALA A 180 6.96 4.11 -0.96
N ARG A 181 8.05 4.70 -1.47
CA ARG A 181 8.83 5.73 -0.78
C ARG A 181 8.03 7.01 -0.55
N HIS A 182 7.24 7.44 -1.53
CA HIS A 182 6.31 8.56 -1.36
C HIS A 182 5.25 8.27 -0.29
N ALA A 183 4.71 7.04 -0.26
CA ALA A 183 3.74 6.64 0.76
C ALA A 183 4.32 6.60 2.18
N ILE A 184 5.61 6.28 2.32
CA ILE A 184 6.31 6.31 3.62
C ILE A 184 6.56 7.75 4.06
N ALA A 185 6.96 8.62 3.13
CA ALA A 185 7.21 10.04 3.41
C ALA A 185 5.91 10.80 3.74
N ASN A 186 4.80 10.47 3.08
CA ASN A 186 3.50 11.11 3.21
C ASN A 186 2.41 10.04 3.48
N PRO A 187 2.33 9.49 4.70
CA PRO A 187 1.58 8.26 4.96
C PRO A 187 0.04 8.38 4.87
N TYR A 188 -0.47 9.57 4.58
CA TYR A 188 -1.92 9.83 4.46
C TYR A 188 -2.31 10.62 3.22
N GLU A 189 -1.33 11.01 2.40
CA GLU A 189 -1.55 11.91 1.28
C GLU A 189 -1.08 11.25 -0.01
N VAL A 190 -1.88 11.40 -1.05
CA VAL A 190 -1.55 10.90 -2.38
C VAL A 190 -0.52 11.81 -3.02
N THR A 191 0.58 11.23 -3.49
CA THR A 191 1.56 11.93 -4.32
C THR A 191 1.20 11.67 -5.77
N ASP A 192 1.05 12.73 -6.56
CA ASP A 192 0.86 12.64 -8.00
C ASP A 192 2.14 12.11 -8.67
N MET A 193 2.01 11.03 -9.40
CA MET A 193 3.09 10.35 -10.12
C MET A 193 2.85 10.34 -11.65
N SER A 194 2.00 11.21 -12.15
CA SER A 194 1.66 11.28 -13.59
C SER A 194 2.86 11.55 -14.49
N ASP A 195 3.87 12.26 -13.99
CA ASP A 195 5.10 12.58 -14.72
C ASP A 195 6.20 11.52 -14.60
N VAL A 196 5.98 10.49 -13.75
CA VAL A 196 6.97 9.41 -13.58
C VAL A 196 6.96 8.51 -14.81
N LYS A 197 8.13 8.29 -15.39
CA LYS A 197 8.30 7.42 -16.55
C LYS A 197 8.74 6.02 -16.12
N GLU A 198 8.26 5.01 -16.82
CA GLU A 198 8.85 3.68 -16.76
C GLU A 198 10.30 3.74 -17.26
N GLU A 199 11.23 3.14 -16.51
CA GLU A 199 12.61 3.02 -16.98
C GLU A 199 12.67 1.96 -18.09
N LEU A 200 13.02 2.39 -19.31
CA LEU A 200 13.28 1.44 -20.38
C LEU A 200 14.59 0.69 -20.12
N PRO A 201 14.62 -0.65 -20.21
CA PRO A 201 15.86 -1.39 -20.06
C PRO A 201 16.85 -0.92 -21.15
N GLY A 202 17.93 -0.29 -20.74
CA GLY A 202 19.03 0.06 -21.63
C GLY A 202 19.48 1.52 -21.66
N ASN A 203 18.91 2.44 -20.91
CA ASN A 203 19.33 3.85 -20.89
C ASN A 203 20.19 4.28 -19.68
N SER A 204 20.96 3.37 -19.08
CA SER A 204 22.12 3.75 -18.28
C SER A 204 23.38 3.81 -19.16
N ILE A 205 23.35 4.58 -20.23
CA ILE A 205 24.59 5.04 -20.85
C ILE A 205 24.95 6.29 -20.05
N GLY A 206 25.84 6.13 -19.06
CA GLY A 206 26.54 7.25 -18.51
C GLY A 206 27.17 8.03 -19.66
N ASP A 207 26.97 9.34 -19.65
CA ASP A 207 27.68 10.24 -20.55
C ASP A 207 29.17 9.99 -20.40
N VAL A 208 29.76 9.30 -21.35
CA VAL A 208 31.21 9.24 -21.51
C VAL A 208 31.55 10.50 -22.29
N ASP A 209 31.91 11.55 -21.57
CA ASP A 209 32.57 12.69 -22.16
C ASP A 209 33.88 12.22 -22.81
N TYR A 210 33.89 12.09 -24.11
CA TYR A 210 35.11 12.03 -24.87
C TYR A 210 35.59 13.48 -25.07
N GLU A 211 36.46 13.96 -24.18
CA GLU A 211 37.31 15.11 -24.53
C GLU A 211 38.35 14.64 -25.57
N GLU A 212 38.40 15.34 -26.69
CA GLU A 212 39.46 15.27 -27.72
C GLU A 212 40.73 15.97 -27.23
#